data_4fc012482795f4bbcc72d1d26568609a
#
_entry.id   4fc012482795f4bbcc72d1d26568609a
#
_cell.length_a   1.000
_cell.length_b   1.000
_cell.length_c   1.000
_cell.angle_alpha   90.00
_cell.angle_beta   90.00
_cell.angle_gamma   90.00
#
_symmetry.space_group_name_H-M   'P 1'
#
loop_
_entity.id
_entity.type
_entity.pdbx_description
1 polymer ?
#
loop_
_entity_poly.entity_id
_entity_poly.type
_entity_poly.pdbx_seq_one_letter_code
_entity_poly.pdbx_strand_id
1 'polypeptide(L)'
;MAGAKQIFGADELGLVANYLQAGGVLAYPSESVWGLGCDAFNTDAINQIINLKHRDIGKGLIVLTDAAERLKSLIDVSHEASLLDYMQNFSDEFTHEHSRALTWLMPIQSSALPSVLIGSHDTLAVRITTHPVLKDLCHALISPTNPYGFLVSTSCNPSKSTPAKNLTQAMGYFGDQIAYLDTDGLGFKQPSCIKDLLAGNILR
;
A
#
# COMPACT_ATOMS: atom_id res chain seq x y z
N MET A 1 -26.94 1.04 10.61
CA MET A 1 -26.49 0.18 11.73
C MET A 1 -24.99 0.39 11.81
N ALA A 2 -24.47 0.90 12.95
CA ALA A 2 -23.03 0.97 13.17
C ALA A 2 -22.50 -0.47 13.16
N GLY A 3 -21.64 -0.80 12.19
CA GLY A 3 -21.01 -2.11 12.10
C GLY A 3 -20.19 -2.36 13.36
N ALA A 4 -20.19 -3.59 13.86
CA ALA A 4 -19.33 -3.96 14.96
C ALA A 4 -17.86 -3.69 14.55
N LYS A 5 -17.09 -3.09 15.43
CA LYS A 5 -15.67 -2.84 15.30
C LYS A 5 -14.95 -4.15 14.93
N GLN A 6 -14.35 -4.20 13.75
CA GLN A 6 -13.74 -5.40 13.23
C GLN A 6 -12.23 -5.34 13.42
N ILE A 7 -11.70 -6.19 14.29
CA ILE A 7 -10.25 -6.36 14.50
C ILE A 7 -9.91 -7.77 14.06
N PHE A 8 -8.95 -7.90 13.16
CA PHE A 8 -8.43 -9.16 12.65
C PHE A 8 -7.04 -9.45 13.20
N GLY A 9 -6.74 -10.71 13.46
CA GLY A 9 -5.40 -11.19 13.75
C GLY A 9 -4.59 -11.51 12.48
N ALA A 10 -3.29 -11.74 12.65
CA ALA A 10 -2.41 -12.12 11.54
C ALA A 10 -2.73 -13.50 10.95
N ASP A 11 -3.45 -14.34 11.65
CA ASP A 11 -3.93 -15.66 11.20
C ASP A 11 -5.23 -15.59 10.38
N GLU A 12 -5.85 -14.41 10.26
CA GLU A 12 -7.13 -14.19 9.59
C GLU A 12 -7.00 -13.51 8.21
N LEU A 13 -5.81 -13.53 7.58
CA LEU A 13 -5.54 -12.77 6.34
C LEU A 13 -6.49 -13.11 5.18
N GLY A 14 -6.99 -14.32 5.09
CA GLY A 14 -8.01 -14.68 4.11
C GLY A 14 -9.34 -13.95 4.34
N LEU A 15 -9.75 -13.75 5.60
CA LEU A 15 -10.92 -12.95 5.95
C LEU A 15 -10.68 -11.47 5.67
N VAL A 16 -9.49 -10.98 5.97
CA VAL A 16 -9.06 -9.60 5.65
C VAL A 16 -9.12 -9.34 4.16
N ALA A 17 -8.58 -10.25 3.33
CA ALA A 17 -8.62 -10.13 1.88
C ALA A 17 -10.07 -10.07 1.34
N ASN A 18 -10.93 -10.96 1.81
CA ASN A 18 -12.37 -10.96 1.46
C ASN A 18 -13.03 -9.63 1.85
N TYR A 19 -12.73 -9.12 3.06
CA TYR A 19 -13.26 -7.85 3.54
C TYR A 19 -12.82 -6.67 2.65
N LEU A 20 -11.55 -6.63 2.24
CA LEU A 20 -11.02 -5.59 1.36
C LEU A 20 -11.61 -5.68 -0.06
N GLN A 21 -11.72 -6.88 -0.62
CA GLN A 21 -12.33 -7.12 -1.93
C GLN A 21 -13.81 -6.73 -1.95
N ALA A 22 -14.51 -6.88 -0.81
CA ALA A 22 -15.89 -6.40 -0.64
C ALA A 22 -16.01 -4.87 -0.46
N GLY A 23 -14.91 -4.11 -0.53
CA GLY A 23 -14.89 -2.66 -0.42
C GLY A 23 -14.58 -2.13 0.98
N GLY A 24 -14.08 -2.98 1.87
CA GLY A 24 -13.64 -2.57 3.20
C GLY A 24 -12.39 -1.70 3.19
N VAL A 25 -12.23 -0.87 4.23
CA VAL A 25 -11.03 -0.09 4.51
C VAL A 25 -10.37 -0.64 5.77
N LEU A 26 -9.05 -0.84 5.72
CA LEU A 26 -8.26 -1.45 6.78
C LEU A 26 -7.16 -0.50 7.26
N ALA A 27 -7.02 -0.34 8.58
CA ALA A 27 -5.81 0.18 9.19
C ALA A 27 -4.90 -0.98 9.63
N TYR A 28 -3.61 -0.87 9.35
CA TYR A 28 -2.64 -1.94 9.59
C TYR A 28 -1.26 -1.39 9.95
N PRO A 29 -0.47 -2.09 10.78
CA PRO A 29 0.93 -1.75 11.00
C PRO A 29 1.75 -2.01 9.74
N SER A 30 2.68 -1.12 9.44
CA SER A 30 3.60 -1.28 8.31
C SER A 30 5.05 -1.21 8.76
N GLU A 31 5.97 -0.90 7.87
CA GLU A 31 7.40 -0.86 8.20
C GLU A 31 7.73 0.25 9.22
N SER A 32 7.07 1.41 9.17
CA SER A 32 7.40 2.55 10.06
C SER A 32 6.23 3.09 10.87
N VAL A 33 5.11 3.35 10.24
CA VAL A 33 3.89 3.86 10.86
C VAL A 33 2.70 3.03 10.43
N TRP A 34 1.58 3.15 11.10
CA TRP A 34 0.35 2.51 10.65
C TRP A 34 -0.07 3.04 9.29
N GLY A 35 -0.46 2.11 8.42
CA GLY A 35 -1.06 2.36 7.12
C GLY A 35 -2.59 2.36 7.18
N LEU A 36 -3.19 2.99 6.20
CA LEU A 36 -4.61 2.93 5.89
C LEU A 36 -4.74 2.54 4.42
N GLY A 37 -5.51 1.50 4.13
CA GLY A 37 -5.60 0.96 2.77
C GLY A 37 -6.88 0.21 2.48
N CYS A 38 -7.02 -0.16 1.21
CA CYS A 38 -8.12 -0.95 0.65
C CYS A 38 -7.62 -1.71 -0.58
N ASP A 39 -8.45 -2.55 -1.17
CA ASP A 39 -8.19 -3.10 -2.50
C ASP A 39 -8.03 -1.94 -3.50
N ALA A 40 -6.90 -1.92 -4.23
CA ALA A 40 -6.55 -0.84 -5.14
C ALA A 40 -7.46 -0.75 -6.39
N PHE A 41 -8.26 -1.77 -6.64
CA PHE A 41 -9.23 -1.79 -7.75
C PHE A 41 -10.67 -1.50 -7.29
N ASN A 42 -10.89 -1.31 -5.99
CA ASN A 42 -12.19 -0.88 -5.47
C ASN A 42 -12.24 0.65 -5.34
N THR A 43 -12.76 1.32 -6.36
CA THR A 43 -12.82 2.79 -6.42
C THR A 43 -13.63 3.41 -5.28
N ASP A 44 -14.70 2.75 -4.84
CA ASP A 44 -15.53 3.25 -3.73
C ASP A 44 -14.76 3.23 -2.41
N ALA A 45 -14.01 2.16 -2.15
CA ALA A 45 -13.13 2.07 -0.98
C ALA A 45 -11.98 3.10 -1.02
N ILE A 46 -11.40 3.36 -2.20
CA ILE A 46 -10.40 4.42 -2.38
C ILE A 46 -11.01 5.79 -2.06
N ASN A 47 -12.21 6.08 -2.58
CA ASN A 47 -12.92 7.33 -2.29
C ASN A 47 -13.26 7.46 -0.80
N GLN A 48 -13.60 6.37 -0.11
CA GLN A 48 -13.78 6.36 1.33
C GLN A 48 -12.48 6.78 2.06
N ILE A 49 -11.32 6.25 1.67
CA ILE A 49 -10.02 6.67 2.24
C ILE A 49 -9.77 8.16 2.00
N ILE A 50 -10.01 8.67 0.79
CA ILE A 50 -9.83 10.08 0.45
C ILE A 50 -10.70 10.96 1.34
N ASN A 51 -11.97 10.59 1.52
CA ASN A 51 -12.92 11.31 2.37
C ASN A 51 -12.52 11.27 3.85
N LEU A 52 -12.21 10.09 4.41
CA LEU A 52 -11.78 9.92 5.80
C LEU A 52 -10.52 10.75 6.13
N LYS A 53 -9.63 10.89 5.16
CA LYS A 53 -8.39 11.64 5.33
C LYS A 53 -8.52 13.12 4.96
N HIS A 54 -9.59 13.57 4.31
CA HIS A 54 -9.67 14.87 3.65
C HIS A 54 -8.45 15.11 2.73
N ARG A 55 -8.12 14.09 1.91
CA ARG A 55 -6.93 14.07 1.08
C ARG A 55 -7.22 14.67 -0.29
N ASP A 56 -6.27 15.45 -0.79
CA ASP A 56 -6.28 15.90 -2.18
C ASP A 56 -6.08 14.69 -3.12
N ILE A 57 -7.04 14.48 -4.02
CA ILE A 57 -7.05 13.38 -4.99
C ILE A 57 -5.89 13.46 -5.99
N GLY A 58 -5.40 14.66 -6.29
CA GLY A 58 -4.28 14.89 -7.22
C GLY A 58 -2.95 14.32 -6.74
N LYS A 59 -2.83 13.99 -5.46
CA LYS A 59 -1.57 13.47 -4.87
C LYS A 59 -1.29 12.00 -5.18
N GLY A 60 -2.19 11.28 -5.85
CA GLY A 60 -2.07 9.85 -6.04
C GLY A 60 -1.94 9.06 -4.73
N LEU A 61 -1.78 7.76 -4.84
CA LEU A 61 -1.69 6.84 -3.70
C LEU A 61 -0.56 5.83 -3.94
N ILE A 62 0.12 5.44 -2.87
CA ILE A 62 1.06 4.33 -2.92
C ILE A 62 0.26 3.03 -2.95
N VAL A 63 0.71 2.05 -3.73
CA VAL A 63 0.24 0.67 -3.65
C VAL A 63 1.36 -0.24 -3.14
N LEU A 64 1.00 -1.19 -2.28
CA LEU A 64 1.87 -2.28 -1.86
C LEU A 64 1.65 -3.49 -2.74
N THR A 65 2.70 -4.29 -2.95
CA THR A 65 2.64 -5.62 -3.56
C THR A 65 3.64 -6.55 -2.87
N ASP A 66 3.46 -7.86 -3.01
CA ASP A 66 4.30 -8.89 -2.39
C ASP A 66 5.64 -9.09 -3.13
N ALA A 67 5.69 -8.87 -4.44
CA ALA A 67 6.87 -9.09 -5.26
C ALA A 67 6.90 -8.22 -6.52
N ALA A 68 8.11 -7.91 -7.03
CA ALA A 68 8.31 -7.15 -8.26
C ALA A 68 7.70 -7.86 -9.49
N GLU A 69 7.71 -9.18 -9.51
CA GLU A 69 7.14 -10.01 -10.60
C GLU A 69 5.67 -9.69 -10.87
N ARG A 70 4.92 -9.21 -9.87
CA ARG A 70 3.52 -8.78 -10.05
C ARG A 70 3.38 -7.61 -11.02
N LEU A 71 4.44 -6.82 -11.21
CA LEU A 71 4.44 -5.62 -12.02
C LEU A 71 4.69 -5.87 -13.50
N LYS A 72 4.95 -7.14 -13.86
CA LYS A 72 5.37 -7.56 -15.20
C LYS A 72 4.51 -6.98 -16.33
N SER A 73 3.21 -7.05 -16.25
CA SER A 73 2.32 -6.56 -17.29
C SER A 73 2.10 -5.04 -17.30
N LEU A 74 2.70 -4.31 -16.36
CA LEU A 74 2.64 -2.85 -16.26
C LEU A 74 3.87 -2.16 -16.86
N ILE A 75 4.93 -2.92 -17.16
CA ILE A 75 6.21 -2.43 -17.67
C ILE A 75 6.34 -2.77 -19.15
N ASP A 76 7.00 -1.92 -19.94
CA ASP A 76 7.25 -2.17 -21.36
C ASP A 76 8.24 -3.35 -21.58
N VAL A 77 7.91 -4.20 -22.53
CA VAL A 77 8.43 -5.57 -22.75
C VAL A 77 9.94 -5.65 -23.06
N SER A 78 10.60 -4.56 -23.43
CA SER A 78 11.98 -4.64 -23.95
C SER A 78 13.09 -4.92 -22.92
N HIS A 79 12.84 -4.66 -21.61
CA HIS A 79 13.85 -4.82 -20.53
C HIS A 79 13.23 -5.38 -19.23
N GLU A 80 12.12 -6.06 -19.33
CA GLU A 80 11.22 -6.39 -18.25
C GLU A 80 11.85 -7.22 -17.13
N ALA A 81 12.46 -8.35 -17.44
CA ALA A 81 12.97 -9.29 -16.42
C ALA A 81 14.11 -8.68 -15.60
N SER A 82 15.09 -8.06 -16.25
CA SER A 82 16.23 -7.45 -15.55
C SER A 82 15.83 -6.25 -14.68
N LEU A 83 14.79 -5.53 -15.10
CA LEU A 83 14.27 -4.39 -14.33
C LEU A 83 13.51 -4.85 -13.08
N LEU A 84 12.70 -5.90 -13.18
CA LEU A 84 11.99 -6.49 -12.05
C LEU A 84 12.96 -7.10 -11.03
N ASP A 85 13.96 -7.83 -11.48
CA ASP A 85 15.02 -8.36 -10.63
C ASP A 85 15.79 -7.24 -9.92
N TYR A 86 16.11 -6.16 -10.64
CA TYR A 86 16.72 -4.97 -10.04
C TYR A 86 15.83 -4.34 -8.98
N MET A 87 14.54 -4.14 -9.26
CA MET A 87 13.61 -3.56 -8.29
C MET A 87 13.49 -4.43 -7.03
N GLN A 88 13.41 -5.76 -7.19
CA GLN A 88 13.29 -6.69 -6.06
C GLN A 88 14.55 -6.66 -5.21
N ASN A 89 15.71 -6.93 -5.82
CA ASN A 89 16.98 -7.02 -5.11
C ASN A 89 17.35 -5.68 -4.44
N PHE A 90 17.20 -4.57 -5.15
CA PHE A 90 17.47 -3.25 -4.59
C PHE A 90 16.52 -2.90 -3.44
N SER A 91 15.24 -3.29 -3.50
CA SER A 91 14.29 -3.05 -2.42
C SER A 91 14.67 -3.83 -1.16
N ASP A 92 15.06 -5.09 -1.32
CA ASP A 92 15.44 -5.96 -0.21
C ASP A 92 16.75 -5.47 0.45
N GLU A 93 17.79 -5.20 -0.35
CA GLU A 93 19.07 -4.67 0.13
C GLU A 93 18.91 -3.31 0.80
N PHE A 94 18.24 -2.36 0.15
CA PHE A 94 18.01 -1.03 0.69
C PHE A 94 17.28 -1.08 2.03
N THR A 95 16.23 -1.89 2.11
CA THR A 95 15.44 -2.01 3.34
C THR A 95 16.27 -2.64 4.47
N HIS A 96 17.06 -3.66 4.15
CA HIS A 96 17.94 -4.31 5.12
C HIS A 96 19.02 -3.36 5.66
N GLU A 97 19.70 -2.62 4.77
CA GLU A 97 20.80 -1.72 5.13
C GLU A 97 20.34 -0.48 5.89
N HIS A 98 19.20 0.11 5.47
CA HIS A 98 18.79 1.42 5.97
C HIS A 98 17.66 1.36 6.99
N SER A 99 17.09 0.17 7.28
CA SER A 99 15.88 0.01 8.12
C SER A 99 14.81 1.02 7.70
N ARG A 100 14.58 1.11 6.39
CA ARG A 100 13.68 2.08 5.76
C ARG A 100 13.04 1.47 4.51
N ALA A 101 11.73 1.58 4.40
CA ALA A 101 11.02 1.07 3.22
C ALA A 101 11.33 1.90 1.96
N LEU A 102 11.34 1.25 0.80
CA LEU A 102 11.52 1.88 -0.50
C LEU A 102 10.19 1.90 -1.28
N THR A 103 9.90 3.03 -1.91
CA THR A 103 8.77 3.22 -2.83
C THR A 103 9.32 3.66 -4.18
N TRP A 104 8.98 2.96 -5.24
CA TRP A 104 9.34 3.29 -6.60
C TRP A 104 8.29 4.20 -7.25
N LEU A 105 8.72 5.21 -7.99
CA LEU A 105 7.87 5.86 -8.98
C LEU A 105 8.10 5.16 -10.31
N MET A 106 7.12 4.40 -10.73
CA MET A 106 7.18 3.57 -11.93
C MET A 106 6.32 4.18 -13.03
N PRO A 107 6.88 4.50 -14.21
CA PRO A 107 6.07 4.89 -15.35
C PRO A 107 5.16 3.74 -15.76
N ILE A 108 3.93 4.04 -16.06
CA ILE A 108 2.95 3.03 -16.47
C ILE A 108 2.43 3.33 -17.86
N GLN A 109 2.28 2.28 -18.66
CA GLN A 109 1.67 2.36 -19.99
C GLN A 109 0.21 1.89 -20.01
N SER A 110 -0.35 1.56 -18.86
CA SER A 110 -1.63 0.84 -18.79
C SER A 110 -2.79 1.72 -18.39
N SER A 111 -3.84 1.73 -19.23
CA SER A 111 -5.18 2.20 -18.88
C SER A 111 -5.94 1.26 -17.91
N ALA A 112 -5.32 0.15 -17.49
CA ALA A 112 -5.96 -0.87 -16.65
C ALA A 112 -6.03 -0.48 -15.16
N LEU A 113 -5.31 0.56 -14.73
CA LEU A 113 -5.28 1.01 -13.35
C LEU A 113 -6.32 2.12 -13.09
N PRO A 114 -6.98 2.14 -11.93
CA PRO A 114 -7.80 3.28 -11.54
C PRO A 114 -7.00 4.58 -11.53
N SER A 115 -7.44 5.60 -12.26
CA SER A 115 -6.73 6.88 -12.40
C SER A 115 -6.46 7.58 -11.07
N VAL A 116 -7.30 7.35 -10.07
CA VAL A 116 -7.14 7.90 -8.72
C VAL A 116 -5.86 7.43 -8.01
N LEU A 117 -5.30 6.28 -8.38
CA LEU A 117 -4.02 5.79 -7.82
C LEU A 117 -2.85 6.66 -8.29
N ILE A 118 -2.93 7.17 -9.49
CA ILE A 118 -1.89 7.98 -10.13
C ILE A 118 -2.07 9.46 -9.75
N GLY A 119 -3.32 9.90 -9.61
CA GLY A 119 -3.66 11.30 -9.37
C GLY A 119 -3.30 12.18 -10.57
N SER A 120 -2.56 13.26 -10.30
CA SER A 120 -2.10 14.20 -11.36
C SER A 120 -0.71 13.85 -11.91
N HIS A 121 -0.19 12.64 -11.64
CA HIS A 121 1.13 12.20 -12.05
C HIS A 121 1.06 11.28 -13.28
N ASP A 122 2.20 11.00 -13.88
CA ASP A 122 2.40 10.04 -14.98
C ASP A 122 3.03 8.71 -14.50
N THR A 123 3.24 8.58 -13.19
CA THR A 123 3.87 7.43 -12.56
C THR A 123 2.98 6.84 -11.47
N LEU A 124 3.07 5.51 -11.29
CA LEU A 124 2.49 4.81 -10.15
C LEU A 124 3.53 4.71 -9.04
N ALA A 125 3.15 5.08 -7.82
CA ALA A 125 3.97 4.87 -6.64
C ALA A 125 3.78 3.45 -6.10
N VAL A 126 4.77 2.57 -6.27
CA VAL A 126 4.72 1.15 -5.88
C VAL A 126 5.74 0.85 -4.80
N ARG A 127 5.36 0.11 -3.78
CA ARG A 127 6.26 -0.46 -2.79
C ARG A 127 6.17 -1.97 -2.81
N ILE A 128 7.30 -2.64 -3.00
CA ILE A 128 7.45 -4.06 -2.74
C ILE A 128 7.65 -4.16 -1.22
N THR A 129 6.60 -4.59 -0.50
CA THR A 129 6.67 -4.59 0.96
C THR A 129 7.60 -5.69 1.48
N THR A 130 8.38 -5.37 2.51
CA THR A 130 9.22 -6.34 3.21
C THR A 130 8.57 -6.83 4.52
N HIS A 131 7.43 -6.26 4.89
CA HIS A 131 6.67 -6.67 6.07
C HIS A 131 6.00 -8.03 5.81
N PRO A 132 6.33 -9.10 6.56
CA PRO A 132 5.87 -10.47 6.24
C PRO A 132 4.35 -10.57 6.13
N VAL A 133 3.61 -10.06 7.13
CA VAL A 133 2.15 -10.12 7.15
C VAL A 133 1.52 -9.34 5.98
N LEU A 134 2.11 -8.21 5.58
CA LEU A 134 1.61 -7.45 4.44
C LEU A 134 1.96 -8.10 3.10
N LYS A 135 3.09 -8.83 3.00
CA LYS A 135 3.38 -9.70 1.85
C LYS A 135 2.29 -10.74 1.68
N ASP A 136 1.97 -11.45 2.75
CA ASP A 136 0.93 -12.49 2.73
C ASP A 136 -0.45 -11.91 2.43
N LEU A 137 -0.76 -10.71 2.95
CA LEU A 137 -2.01 -10.02 2.64
C LEU A 137 -2.09 -9.59 1.17
N CYS A 138 -1.03 -9.01 0.60
CA CYS A 138 -0.96 -8.67 -0.82
C CYS A 138 -1.13 -9.92 -1.68
N HIS A 139 -0.49 -11.03 -1.31
CA HIS A 139 -0.68 -12.31 -1.97
C HIS A 139 -2.13 -12.80 -1.91
N ALA A 140 -2.78 -12.71 -0.76
CA ALA A 140 -4.17 -13.10 -0.56
C ALA A 140 -5.17 -12.21 -1.33
N LEU A 141 -4.80 -10.96 -1.66
CA LEU A 141 -5.61 -10.05 -2.46
C LEU A 141 -5.62 -10.38 -3.96
N ILE A 142 -4.72 -11.25 -4.44
CA ILE A 142 -4.65 -11.61 -5.86
C ILE A 142 -5.97 -12.23 -6.31
N SER A 143 -6.57 -11.61 -7.32
CA SER A 143 -7.85 -12.02 -7.87
C SER A 143 -7.96 -11.59 -9.35
N PRO A 144 -8.95 -12.05 -10.10
CA PRO A 144 -9.17 -11.56 -11.47
C PRO A 144 -9.37 -10.05 -11.56
N THR A 145 -9.88 -9.40 -10.51
CA THR A 145 -10.08 -7.94 -10.44
C THR A 145 -8.87 -7.20 -9.89
N ASN A 146 -7.99 -7.86 -9.16
CA ASN A 146 -6.73 -7.32 -8.62
C ASN A 146 -5.56 -8.28 -8.89
N PRO A 147 -5.12 -8.42 -10.16
CA PRO A 147 -4.10 -9.42 -10.53
C PRO A 147 -2.71 -9.12 -9.96
N TYR A 148 -2.48 -7.92 -9.48
CA TYR A 148 -1.22 -7.46 -8.90
C TYR A 148 -1.14 -7.63 -7.38
N GLY A 149 -2.23 -8.04 -6.73
CA GLY A 149 -2.32 -8.05 -5.27
C GLY A 149 -2.10 -6.67 -4.64
N PHE A 150 -2.53 -5.61 -5.33
CA PHE A 150 -2.30 -4.24 -4.87
C PHE A 150 -3.18 -3.88 -3.68
N LEU A 151 -2.51 -3.51 -2.58
CA LEU A 151 -3.11 -2.89 -1.41
C LEU A 151 -2.78 -1.39 -1.42
N VAL A 152 -3.78 -0.53 -1.48
CA VAL A 152 -3.58 0.92 -1.28
C VAL A 152 -2.91 1.16 0.06
N SER A 153 -1.95 2.08 0.10
CA SER A 153 -1.24 2.42 1.33
C SER A 153 -1.04 3.94 1.46
N THR A 154 -1.61 4.48 2.50
CA THR A 154 -1.33 5.83 2.96
C THR A 154 -1.19 5.84 4.48
N SER A 155 -0.58 6.85 5.08
CA SER A 155 -0.45 6.93 6.54
C SER A 155 -1.81 6.96 7.24
N CYS A 156 -1.94 6.22 8.35
CA CYS A 156 -3.16 6.11 9.14
C CYS A 156 -3.36 7.35 10.02
N ASN A 157 -3.89 8.44 9.42
CA ASN A 157 -4.23 9.71 10.08
C ASN A 157 -5.12 10.57 9.19
N PRO A 158 -5.99 11.42 9.72
CA PRO A 158 -6.57 12.54 8.99
C PRO A 158 -5.48 13.49 8.50
N SER A 159 -5.71 14.22 7.40
CA SER A 159 -4.75 15.19 6.88
C SER A 159 -4.30 16.17 7.97
N LYS A 160 -3.00 16.48 7.96
CA LYS A 160 -2.33 17.38 8.93
C LYS A 160 -2.18 16.82 10.36
N SER A 161 -2.69 15.63 10.65
CA SER A 161 -2.47 14.94 11.93
C SER A 161 -1.22 14.08 11.88
N THR A 162 -0.69 13.69 13.04
CA THR A 162 0.45 12.75 13.13
C THR A 162 -0.01 11.33 12.77
N PRO A 163 0.73 10.56 11.98
CA PRO A 163 0.40 9.17 11.69
C PRO A 163 0.30 8.32 12.97
N ALA A 164 -0.69 7.43 13.02
CA ALA A 164 -0.83 6.46 14.10
C ALA A 164 0.39 5.53 14.16
N LYS A 165 0.80 5.18 15.38
CA LYS A 165 1.92 4.28 15.65
C LYS A 165 1.48 2.97 16.31
N ASN A 166 0.23 2.86 16.69
CA ASN A 166 -0.35 1.68 17.32
C ASN A 166 -1.87 1.62 17.06
N LEU A 167 -2.46 0.47 17.38
CA LEU A 167 -3.89 0.20 17.23
C LEU A 167 -4.75 1.27 17.93
N THR A 168 -4.44 1.61 19.17
CA THR A 168 -5.23 2.58 19.95
C THR A 168 -5.31 3.94 19.28
N GLN A 169 -4.19 4.43 18.71
CA GLN A 169 -4.17 5.70 17.98
C GLN A 169 -4.94 5.61 16.66
N ALA A 170 -4.79 4.51 15.91
CA ALA A 170 -5.54 4.30 14.67
C ALA A 170 -7.05 4.28 14.95
N MET A 171 -7.47 3.59 16.00
CA MET A 171 -8.85 3.54 16.47
C MET A 171 -9.35 4.88 16.96
N GLY A 172 -8.50 5.68 17.58
CA GLY A 172 -8.82 7.06 18.00
C GLY A 172 -9.14 7.99 16.83
N TYR A 173 -8.56 7.72 15.64
CA TYR A 173 -8.84 8.52 14.44
C TYR A 173 -10.12 8.10 13.72
N PHE A 174 -10.38 6.80 13.57
CA PHE A 174 -11.39 6.32 12.63
C PHE A 174 -12.51 5.49 13.27
N GLY A 175 -12.38 5.08 14.54
CA GLY A 175 -13.45 4.40 15.31
C GLY A 175 -13.97 3.16 14.59
N ASP A 176 -15.30 3.10 14.44
CA ASP A 176 -16.00 1.97 13.82
C ASP A 176 -16.22 2.14 12.29
N GLN A 177 -15.57 3.14 11.68
CA GLN A 177 -15.71 3.40 10.25
C GLN A 177 -14.88 2.46 9.36
N ILE A 178 -13.89 1.78 9.94
CA ILE A 178 -12.94 0.91 9.25
C ILE A 178 -12.63 -0.33 10.10
N ALA A 179 -11.98 -1.33 9.49
CA ALA A 179 -11.40 -2.46 10.21
C ALA A 179 -9.93 -2.23 10.57
N TYR A 180 -9.39 -3.10 11.41
CA TYR A 180 -8.02 -3.02 11.95
C TYR A 180 -7.36 -4.38 11.88
N LEU A 181 -6.08 -4.40 11.48
CA LEU A 181 -5.22 -5.57 11.58
C LEU A 181 -4.32 -5.41 12.82
N ASP A 182 -4.50 -6.27 13.80
CA ASP A 182 -3.71 -6.25 15.03
C ASP A 182 -2.51 -7.20 14.90
N THR A 183 -1.37 -6.64 14.56
CA THR A 183 -0.08 -7.32 14.42
C THR A 183 1.05 -6.33 14.69
N ASP A 184 2.29 -6.82 14.75
CA ASP A 184 3.46 -5.98 14.95
C ASP A 184 3.92 -5.32 13.65
N GLY A 185 4.39 -4.07 13.73
CA GLY A 185 5.11 -3.39 12.64
C GLY A 185 6.62 -3.63 12.74
N LEU A 186 7.37 -3.27 11.68
CA LEU A 186 8.84 -3.44 11.67
C LEU A 186 9.58 -2.38 12.52
N GLY A 187 8.90 -1.34 12.98
CA GLY A 187 9.46 -0.34 13.89
C GLY A 187 10.49 0.60 13.25
N PHE A 188 10.52 0.74 11.93
CA PHE A 188 11.43 1.67 11.26
C PHE A 188 11.17 3.11 11.70
N LYS A 189 12.24 3.91 11.82
CA LYS A 189 12.17 5.27 12.36
C LYS A 189 11.78 6.31 11.33
N GLN A 190 12.01 6.01 10.04
CA GLN A 190 11.83 6.96 8.95
C GLN A 190 10.68 6.56 8.02
N PRO A 191 9.98 7.54 7.40
CA PRO A 191 9.04 7.25 6.33
C PRO A 191 9.76 6.64 5.13
N SER A 192 9.02 5.99 4.22
CA SER A 192 9.61 5.38 3.03
C SER A 192 10.46 6.36 2.23
N CYS A 193 11.57 5.87 1.71
CA CYS A 193 12.32 6.52 0.63
C CYS A 193 11.47 6.45 -0.65
N ILE A 194 11.52 7.47 -1.48
CA ILE A 194 10.89 7.49 -2.80
C ILE A 194 12.01 7.61 -3.84
N LYS A 195 12.07 6.65 -4.76
CA LYS A 195 13.06 6.59 -5.83
C LYS A 195 12.36 6.55 -7.20
N ASP A 196 12.82 7.39 -8.11
CA ASP A 196 12.39 7.34 -9.50
C ASP A 196 13.06 6.16 -10.19
N LEU A 197 12.27 5.31 -10.86
CA LEU A 197 12.76 4.09 -11.48
C LEU A 197 13.65 4.37 -12.69
N LEU A 198 13.32 5.35 -13.51
CA LEU A 198 14.05 5.67 -14.74
C LEU A 198 15.22 6.63 -14.47
N ALA A 199 14.97 7.70 -13.72
CA ALA A 199 16.01 8.69 -13.41
C ALA A 199 16.99 8.21 -12.33
N GLY A 200 16.62 7.21 -11.54
CA GLY A 200 17.44 6.69 -10.44
C GLY A 200 17.55 7.62 -9.23
N ASN A 201 16.93 8.79 -9.28
CA ASN A 201 17.02 9.81 -8.24
C ASN A 201 16.18 9.46 -7.02
N ILE A 202 16.71 9.73 -5.83
CA ILE A 202 15.95 9.71 -4.58
C ILE A 202 15.29 11.08 -4.39
N LEU A 203 13.96 11.06 -4.23
CA LEU A 203 13.15 12.27 -4.10
C LEU A 203 12.79 12.58 -2.63
N ARG A 204 12.86 11.58 -1.73
CA ARG A 204 12.59 11.71 -0.29
C ARG A 204 13.32 10.65 0.53
#